data_894f2cd95ac095fac48b8f1e98bce91a
#
_entry.id   894f2cd95ac095fac48b8f1e98bce91a
#
_cell.length_a   1.000
_cell.length_b   1.000
_cell.length_c   1.000
_cell.angle_alpha   90.00
_cell.angle_beta   90.00
_cell.angle_gamma   90.00
#
_symmetry.space_group_name_H-M   'P 1'
#
loop_
_entity.id
_entity.type
_entity.pdbx_description
1 polymer ?
#
loop_
_entity_poly.entity_id
_entity_poly.type
_entity_poly.pdbx_seq_one_letter_code
_entity_poly.pdbx_strand_id
1 'polypeptide(L)'
;MMSFRNLTRRTALTLTAVAALSLTGIAGANAADNVKVGVFPVTSALPYFVALERGYFKDVDIDAEMVRLIGGPALVAAMITKDIDVAANLVTIEGMNANLKKPGLVNYISINSQNKQYKMETFVVRKGFDATSIADLKGAKIMSAPGPANIMMAKAVLAANGLKEGDYQLDQLAMPQHVTAMQAGTYDAGYTLEPAVTLMENQGSAKALESGLIATYVLGKDDADAWVAGTALTGEFLKDRPDVAKRFAAAWARALADIAKDNTVRSHLVKNTFTPEAVAPTVPLVNFVMAENLSDGDKAEYQQFIDFVTDSGVLSEKVDVTKYLKTF
;
A
#
# COMPACT_ATOMS: atom_id res chain seq x y z
N MET A 1 -28.83 -71.09 61.98
CA MET A 1 -29.57 -72.16 61.32
C MET A 1 -29.30 -72.00 59.81
N MET A 2 -28.63 -72.99 59.25
CA MET A 2 -28.61 -73.41 57.81
C MET A 2 -28.25 -72.35 56.82
N SER A 3 -27.12 -72.48 56.13
CA SER A 3 -26.58 -73.52 55.27
C SER A 3 -26.85 -73.25 53.81
N PHE A 4 -25.89 -73.23 53.04
CA PHE A 4 -25.33 -73.93 51.88
C PHE A 4 -24.94 -72.92 50.80
N ARG A 5 -23.71 -72.78 50.41
CA ARG A 5 -22.83 -73.68 49.61
C ARG A 5 -23.11 -73.59 48.09
N ASN A 6 -22.10 -73.13 47.43
CA ASN A 6 -21.44 -73.70 46.22
C ASN A 6 -21.87 -73.35 44.82
N LEU A 7 -20.83 -73.22 44.10
CA LEU A 7 -20.59 -73.48 42.64
C LEU A 7 -20.99 -72.33 41.71
N THR A 8 -20.21 -71.96 40.82
CA THR A 8 -19.10 -72.61 40.12
C THR A 8 -18.26 -71.56 39.36
N ARG A 9 -16.98 -71.85 39.37
CA ARG A 9 -16.01 -71.47 38.34
C ARG A 9 -16.57 -71.73 36.93
N ARG A 10 -16.31 -70.76 36.05
CA ARG A 10 -16.10 -70.80 34.60
C ARG A 10 -16.86 -69.67 33.95
N THR A 11 -16.16 -68.59 33.65
CA THR A 11 -15.80 -68.07 32.36
C THR A 11 -14.99 -66.83 32.56
N ALA A 12 -13.74 -67.03 32.84
CA ALA A 12 -12.71 -66.02 32.48
C ALA A 12 -12.36 -66.33 31.03
N LEU A 13 -12.27 -65.32 30.25
CA LEU A 13 -11.69 -65.23 28.94
C LEU A 13 -12.66 -64.56 27.93
N THR A 14 -12.17 -63.52 27.36
CA THR A 14 -12.63 -62.71 26.24
C THR A 14 -13.32 -61.41 26.60
N LEU A 15 -12.48 -60.41 27.00
CA LEU A 15 -12.74 -58.97 26.76
C LEU A 15 -11.43 -58.19 26.99
N THR A 16 -10.41 -58.64 26.24
CA THR A 16 -9.14 -57.89 26.11
C THR A 16 -8.81 -57.83 24.62
N ALA A 17 -9.41 -56.94 23.92
CA ALA A 17 -8.98 -56.46 22.60
C ALA A 17 -10.07 -55.55 22.03
N VAL A 18 -10.08 -54.29 22.29
CA VAL A 18 -10.41 -53.14 21.41
C VAL A 18 -10.23 -51.86 22.24
N ALA A 19 -9.02 -51.55 22.57
CA ALA A 19 -8.65 -50.21 23.07
C ALA A 19 -7.27 -49.84 22.48
N ALA A 20 -7.14 -50.05 21.20
CA ALA A 20 -6.01 -49.54 20.43
C ALA A 20 -6.56 -49.13 19.07
N LEU A 21 -6.43 -47.88 18.75
CA LEU A 21 -6.61 -47.15 17.50
C LEU A 21 -7.73 -46.11 17.57
N SER A 22 -7.41 -45.04 18.24
CA SER A 22 -7.87 -43.70 17.84
C SER A 22 -6.90 -42.64 18.38
N LEU A 23 -5.63 -42.87 18.19
CA LEU A 23 -4.63 -41.80 18.02
C LEU A 23 -4.63 -41.40 16.54
N THR A 24 -5.79 -41.03 16.00
CA THR A 24 -5.81 -40.16 14.82
C THR A 24 -5.27 -38.83 15.28
N GLY A 25 -4.07 -38.53 14.81
CA GLY A 25 -3.37 -37.30 15.08
C GLY A 25 -4.33 -36.13 15.02
N ILE A 26 -4.52 -35.48 16.15
CA ILE A 26 -4.83 -34.06 16.19
C ILE A 26 -3.61 -33.46 15.54
N ALA A 27 -3.65 -33.27 14.20
CA ALA A 27 -2.80 -32.32 13.55
C ALA A 27 -3.10 -31.02 14.31
N GLY A 28 -2.19 -30.64 15.19
CA GLY A 28 -2.31 -29.38 15.91
C GLY A 28 -2.57 -28.32 14.85
N ALA A 29 -3.73 -27.72 14.88
CA ALA A 29 -3.97 -26.50 14.11
C ALA A 29 -2.91 -25.52 14.62
N ASN A 30 -1.83 -25.38 13.88
CA ASN A 30 -0.86 -24.34 14.15
C ASN A 30 -1.65 -23.04 14.11
N ALA A 31 -1.55 -22.24 15.17
CA ALA A 31 -2.13 -20.90 15.15
C ALA A 31 -1.55 -20.16 13.94
N ALA A 32 -2.39 -19.45 13.22
CA ALA A 32 -1.94 -18.64 12.08
C ALA A 32 -0.84 -17.67 12.50
N ASP A 33 0.13 -17.48 11.63
CA ASP A 33 1.22 -16.53 11.87
C ASP A 33 0.69 -15.10 11.86
N ASN A 34 0.80 -14.38 12.97
CA ASN A 34 0.44 -12.96 12.99
C ASN A 34 1.48 -12.15 12.21
N VAL A 35 1.00 -11.31 11.28
CA VAL A 35 1.80 -10.36 10.48
C VAL A 35 1.18 -8.98 10.60
N LYS A 36 1.89 -8.04 11.18
CA LYS A 36 1.43 -6.65 11.31
C LYS A 36 1.71 -5.87 10.04
N VAL A 37 0.66 -5.37 9.42
CA VAL A 37 0.72 -4.65 8.14
C VAL A 37 0.36 -3.20 8.33
N GLY A 38 1.34 -2.30 8.17
CA GLY A 38 1.12 -0.86 8.13
C GLY A 38 0.45 -0.44 6.83
N VAL A 39 -0.65 0.28 6.93
CA VAL A 39 -1.47 0.66 5.79
C VAL A 39 -1.75 2.16 5.80
N PHE A 40 -1.33 2.86 4.76
CA PHE A 40 -1.80 4.20 4.45
C PHE A 40 -3.06 4.08 3.58
N PRO A 41 -4.27 4.45 4.07
CA PRO A 41 -5.54 4.09 3.45
C PRO A 41 -5.88 4.98 2.24
N VAL A 42 -5.19 4.75 1.13
CA VAL A 42 -5.40 5.31 -0.21
C VAL A 42 -5.46 4.17 -1.23
N THR A 43 -5.73 4.45 -2.50
CA THR A 43 -5.92 3.40 -3.53
C THR A 43 -4.73 2.48 -3.71
N SER A 44 -3.50 2.97 -3.49
CA SER A 44 -2.31 2.11 -3.57
C SER A 44 -2.23 1.01 -2.50
N ALA A 45 -3.09 1.05 -1.48
CA ALA A 45 -3.23 -0.04 -0.50
C ALA A 45 -4.25 -1.12 -0.91
N LEU A 46 -4.90 -0.98 -2.06
CA LEU A 46 -5.93 -1.92 -2.51
C LEU A 46 -5.50 -3.40 -2.48
N PRO A 47 -4.27 -3.77 -2.85
CA PRO A 47 -3.85 -5.18 -2.78
C PRO A 47 -3.98 -5.79 -1.39
N TYR A 48 -3.67 -5.02 -0.33
CA TYR A 48 -3.87 -5.47 1.04
C TYR A 48 -5.34 -5.75 1.35
N PHE A 49 -6.23 -4.82 0.96
CA PHE A 49 -7.66 -4.97 1.20
C PHE A 49 -8.25 -6.17 0.46
N VAL A 50 -7.83 -6.39 -0.79
CA VAL A 50 -8.23 -7.56 -1.58
C VAL A 50 -7.75 -8.84 -0.93
N ALA A 51 -6.47 -8.94 -0.58
CA ALA A 51 -5.91 -10.14 0.03
C ALA A 51 -6.56 -10.47 1.39
N LEU A 52 -6.83 -9.44 2.20
CA LEU A 52 -7.48 -9.59 3.50
C LEU A 52 -8.93 -10.06 3.35
N GLU A 53 -9.74 -9.35 2.54
CA GLU A 53 -11.19 -9.58 2.47
C GLU A 53 -11.56 -10.79 1.61
N ARG A 54 -10.71 -11.19 0.65
CA ARG A 54 -10.85 -12.45 -0.10
C ARG A 54 -10.25 -13.65 0.63
N GLY A 55 -9.65 -13.43 1.80
CA GLY A 55 -9.12 -14.51 2.65
C GLY A 55 -7.78 -15.07 2.20
N TYR A 56 -7.06 -14.43 1.27
CA TYR A 56 -5.80 -14.97 0.72
C TYR A 56 -4.69 -15.12 1.75
N PHE A 57 -4.67 -14.27 2.78
CA PHE A 57 -3.76 -14.44 3.90
C PHE A 57 -4.13 -15.66 4.75
N LYS A 58 -5.43 -15.88 4.99
CA LYS A 58 -5.92 -17.05 5.75
C LYS A 58 -5.64 -18.36 5.02
N ASP A 59 -5.75 -18.37 3.68
CA ASP A 59 -5.46 -19.56 2.87
C ASP A 59 -3.99 -20.02 2.99
N VAL A 60 -3.12 -19.17 3.50
CA VAL A 60 -1.69 -19.46 3.70
C VAL A 60 -1.29 -19.39 5.19
N ASP A 61 -2.24 -19.59 6.10
CA ASP A 61 -2.06 -19.60 7.55
C ASP A 61 -1.41 -18.30 8.09
N ILE A 62 -1.85 -17.14 7.57
CA ILE A 62 -1.44 -15.81 8.05
C ILE A 62 -2.64 -15.05 8.59
N ASP A 63 -2.49 -14.50 9.81
CA ASP A 63 -3.37 -13.47 10.38
C ASP A 63 -2.73 -12.11 10.13
N ALA A 64 -3.20 -11.41 9.09
CA ALA A 64 -2.66 -10.12 8.67
C ALA A 64 -3.37 -8.97 9.40
N GLU A 65 -2.78 -8.49 10.48
CA GLU A 65 -3.30 -7.41 11.31
C GLU A 65 -3.06 -6.03 10.67
N MET A 66 -4.11 -5.23 10.47
CA MET A 66 -4.01 -3.88 9.91
C MET A 66 -3.61 -2.84 10.96
N VAL A 67 -2.49 -2.16 10.73
CA VAL A 67 -2.09 -0.96 11.46
C VAL A 67 -2.27 0.26 10.56
N ARG A 68 -3.31 1.09 10.82
CA ARG A 68 -3.58 2.30 10.01
C ARG A 68 -2.58 3.40 10.37
N LEU A 69 -1.90 3.94 9.35
CA LEU A 69 -0.87 4.96 9.49
C LEU A 69 -1.10 6.09 8.48
N ILE A 70 -0.61 7.28 8.78
CA ILE A 70 -0.82 8.47 7.95
C ILE A 70 0.49 8.81 7.22
N GLY A 71 0.60 8.36 5.97
CA GLY A 71 1.71 8.69 5.07
C GLY A 71 2.98 7.87 5.26
N GLY A 72 3.93 8.05 4.34
CA GLY A 72 5.18 7.32 4.30
C GLY A 72 6.06 7.47 5.55
N PRO A 73 6.24 8.68 6.11
CA PRO A 73 7.05 8.86 7.32
C PRO A 73 6.56 8.02 8.51
N ALA A 74 5.23 7.89 8.70
CA ALA A 74 4.67 7.07 9.77
C ALA A 74 4.91 5.57 9.53
N LEU A 75 4.83 5.11 8.27
CA LEU A 75 5.17 3.74 7.90
C LEU A 75 6.64 3.43 8.19
N VAL A 76 7.56 4.33 7.80
CA VAL A 76 9.00 4.18 8.10
C VAL A 76 9.25 4.13 9.60
N ALA A 77 8.64 5.03 10.37
CA ALA A 77 8.78 5.04 11.83
C ALA A 77 8.34 3.70 12.44
N ALA A 78 7.17 3.18 12.04
CA ALA A 78 6.64 1.91 12.51
C ALA A 78 7.52 0.70 12.11
N MET A 79 8.18 0.73 10.93
CA MET A 79 9.18 -0.28 10.55
C MET A 79 10.44 -0.21 11.43
N ILE A 80 10.88 0.99 11.79
CA ILE A 80 12.06 1.19 12.65
C ILE A 80 11.79 0.71 14.07
N THR A 81 10.60 1.00 14.61
CA THR A 81 10.18 0.62 15.99
C THR A 81 9.67 -0.82 16.07
N LYS A 82 9.57 -1.52 14.94
CA LYS A 82 9.08 -2.91 14.82
C LYS A 82 7.59 -3.07 15.19
N ASP A 83 6.84 -2.00 15.03
CA ASP A 83 5.38 -2.01 15.23
C ASP A 83 4.66 -2.65 14.03
N ILE A 84 5.34 -2.76 12.87
CA ILE A 84 4.87 -3.45 11.67
C ILE A 84 5.98 -4.32 11.06
N ASP A 85 5.58 -5.45 10.47
CA ASP A 85 6.42 -6.36 9.68
C ASP A 85 6.48 -5.94 8.21
N VAL A 86 5.35 -5.40 7.72
CA VAL A 86 5.11 -5.05 6.32
C VAL A 86 4.52 -3.65 6.23
N ALA A 87 4.97 -2.86 5.27
CA ALA A 87 4.30 -1.64 4.83
C ALA A 87 3.58 -1.93 3.50
N ALA A 88 2.25 -1.82 3.46
CA ALA A 88 1.44 -2.17 2.31
C ALA A 88 1.69 -1.27 1.09
N ASN A 89 1.99 0.00 1.32
CA ASN A 89 2.12 1.01 0.27
C ASN A 89 3.10 2.14 0.68
N LEU A 90 4.34 1.75 0.94
CA LEU A 90 5.40 2.69 1.29
C LEU A 90 5.92 3.42 0.04
N VAL A 91 5.98 4.74 0.10
CA VAL A 91 6.59 5.57 -0.94
C VAL A 91 8.08 5.21 -1.08
N THR A 92 8.54 5.02 -2.31
CA THR A 92 9.89 4.52 -2.60
C THR A 92 10.99 5.45 -2.09
N ILE A 93 10.76 6.76 -2.19
CA ILE A 93 11.69 7.79 -1.70
C ILE A 93 11.92 7.66 -0.19
N GLU A 94 10.86 7.54 0.61
CA GLU A 94 10.96 7.38 2.06
C GLU A 94 11.63 6.06 2.44
N GLY A 95 11.31 4.98 1.72
CA GLY A 95 11.92 3.67 1.93
C GLY A 95 13.43 3.69 1.63
N MET A 96 13.85 4.33 0.55
CA MET A 96 15.28 4.47 0.21
C MET A 96 16.02 5.36 1.22
N ASN A 97 15.45 6.50 1.60
CA ASN A 97 16.01 7.33 2.66
C ASN A 97 16.16 6.56 3.99
N ALA A 98 15.21 5.71 4.31
CA ALA A 98 15.28 4.86 5.50
C ALA A 98 16.42 3.83 5.38
N ASN A 99 16.59 3.21 4.21
CA ASN A 99 17.66 2.24 3.95
C ASN A 99 19.06 2.88 3.93
N LEU A 100 19.21 4.13 3.47
CA LEU A 100 20.48 4.85 3.55
C LEU A 100 20.94 5.06 5.01
N LYS A 101 19.98 5.24 5.93
CA LYS A 101 20.24 5.39 7.37
C LYS A 101 20.32 4.06 8.12
N LYS A 102 19.55 3.06 7.70
CA LYS A 102 19.48 1.72 8.30
C LYS A 102 19.41 0.67 7.18
N PRO A 103 20.59 0.27 6.66
CA PRO A 103 20.65 -0.67 5.52
C PRO A 103 19.86 -1.95 5.77
N GLY A 104 19.10 -2.36 4.76
CA GLY A 104 18.28 -3.58 4.80
C GLY A 104 16.96 -3.46 5.55
N LEU A 105 16.58 -2.27 6.04
CA LEU A 105 15.30 -2.07 6.72
C LEU A 105 14.11 -2.32 5.78
N VAL A 106 14.18 -1.85 4.54
CA VAL A 106 13.07 -1.84 3.57
C VAL A 106 13.41 -2.71 2.35
N ASN A 107 12.54 -3.66 2.01
CA ASN A 107 12.72 -4.57 0.88
C ASN A 107 11.38 -4.69 0.15
N TYR A 108 11.29 -4.16 -1.08
CA TYR A 108 10.05 -4.12 -1.86
C TYR A 108 9.80 -5.45 -2.56
N ILE A 109 8.64 -6.08 -2.30
CA ILE A 109 8.17 -7.30 -2.99
C ILE A 109 7.25 -6.99 -4.18
N SER A 110 6.67 -5.80 -4.19
CA SER A 110 5.92 -5.26 -5.32
C SER A 110 6.08 -3.76 -5.36
N ILE A 111 5.96 -3.20 -6.55
CA ILE A 111 5.99 -1.75 -6.78
C ILE A 111 4.73 -1.36 -7.54
N ASN A 112 4.28 -0.13 -7.36
CA ASN A 112 3.22 0.43 -8.16
C ASN A 112 3.69 1.68 -8.90
N SER A 113 3.22 1.82 -10.13
CA SER A 113 3.49 2.97 -10.98
C SER A 113 2.23 3.77 -11.27
N GLN A 114 2.44 5.00 -11.67
CA GLN A 114 1.40 5.91 -12.11
C GLN A 114 1.82 6.70 -13.35
N ASN A 115 0.84 7.04 -14.16
CA ASN A 115 0.93 7.85 -15.35
C ASN A 115 -0.46 8.42 -15.70
N LYS A 116 -0.68 8.94 -16.91
CA LYS A 116 -1.99 9.45 -17.32
C LYS A 116 -3.09 8.39 -17.39
N GLN A 117 -2.74 7.12 -17.56
CA GLN A 117 -3.68 5.97 -17.53
C GLN A 117 -3.91 5.46 -16.10
N TYR A 118 -2.85 5.33 -15.33
CA TYR A 118 -2.84 4.80 -13.96
C TYR A 118 -2.71 5.95 -12.96
N LYS A 119 -3.85 6.58 -12.65
CA LYS A 119 -3.86 7.84 -11.91
C LYS A 119 -3.74 7.63 -10.40
N MET A 120 -2.93 8.43 -9.75
CA MET A 120 -2.81 8.51 -8.30
C MET A 120 -2.76 9.95 -7.84
N GLU A 121 -1.68 10.67 -8.14
CA GLU A 121 -1.56 12.09 -7.82
C GLU A 121 -2.21 12.96 -8.91
N THR A 122 -2.91 13.97 -8.45
CA THR A 122 -3.62 14.90 -9.31
C THR A 122 -3.55 16.29 -8.69
N PHE A 123 -3.28 17.30 -9.51
CA PHE A 123 -3.62 18.67 -9.14
C PHE A 123 -5.12 18.88 -9.38
N VAL A 124 -5.80 19.26 -8.29
CA VAL A 124 -7.22 19.63 -8.31
C VAL A 124 -7.36 21.12 -7.99
N VAL A 125 -8.44 21.72 -8.48
CA VAL A 125 -8.81 23.08 -8.13
C VAL A 125 -10.25 23.10 -7.61
N ARG A 126 -10.49 23.91 -6.56
CA ARG A 126 -11.83 23.99 -5.96
C ARG A 126 -12.83 24.64 -6.91
N LYS A 127 -14.09 24.31 -6.72
CA LYS A 127 -15.20 24.95 -7.43
C LYS A 127 -15.16 26.48 -7.20
N GLY A 128 -15.22 27.24 -8.28
CA GLY A 128 -15.25 28.70 -8.24
C GLY A 128 -13.88 29.37 -8.15
N PHE A 129 -12.77 28.62 -8.15
CA PHE A 129 -11.45 29.17 -8.41
C PHE A 129 -11.17 29.08 -9.92
N ASP A 130 -10.79 30.20 -10.52
CA ASP A 130 -10.58 30.30 -11.98
C ASP A 130 -9.17 29.82 -12.34
N ALA A 131 -9.04 28.52 -12.64
CA ALA A 131 -7.83 27.91 -13.15
C ALA A 131 -8.17 26.85 -14.19
N THR A 132 -7.43 26.80 -15.26
CA THR A 132 -7.55 25.84 -16.37
C THR A 132 -6.27 25.04 -16.56
N SER A 133 -5.18 25.49 -15.96
CA SER A 133 -3.86 24.85 -15.97
C SER A 133 -3.18 25.01 -14.60
N ILE A 134 -2.10 24.26 -14.38
CA ILE A 134 -1.28 24.37 -13.16
C ILE A 134 -0.61 25.76 -13.10
N ALA A 135 -0.26 26.37 -14.22
CA ALA A 135 0.32 27.71 -14.27
C ALA A 135 -0.61 28.81 -13.71
N ASP A 136 -1.93 28.60 -13.75
CA ASP A 136 -2.93 29.53 -13.22
C ASP A 136 -3.02 29.53 -11.68
N LEU A 137 -2.25 28.65 -10.99
CA LEU A 137 -2.25 28.55 -9.53
C LEU A 137 -1.36 29.60 -8.83
N LYS A 138 -0.95 30.67 -9.55
CA LYS A 138 -0.24 31.79 -8.95
C LYS A 138 -1.14 32.48 -7.92
N GLY A 139 -0.62 32.68 -6.71
CA GLY A 139 -1.36 33.27 -5.58
C GLY A 139 -2.24 32.26 -4.83
N ALA A 140 -2.37 31.03 -5.32
CA ALA A 140 -3.24 30.04 -4.70
C ALA A 140 -2.69 29.50 -3.37
N LYS A 141 -3.61 29.16 -2.47
CA LYS A 141 -3.35 28.36 -1.30
C LYS A 141 -3.58 26.88 -1.65
N ILE A 142 -2.52 26.11 -1.64
CA ILE A 142 -2.47 24.72 -2.13
C ILE A 142 -2.27 23.77 -0.97
N MET A 143 -3.12 22.75 -0.83
CA MET A 143 -2.85 21.62 0.07
C MET A 143 -2.05 20.54 -0.65
N SER A 144 -1.21 19.83 0.07
CA SER A 144 -0.50 18.65 -0.42
C SER A 144 -0.76 17.44 0.48
N ALA A 145 -0.78 16.25 -0.14
CA ALA A 145 -0.68 14.99 0.60
C ALA A 145 0.54 15.01 1.55
N PRO A 146 0.47 14.28 2.67
CA PRO A 146 1.51 14.34 3.69
C PRO A 146 2.81 13.65 3.25
N GLY A 147 3.92 14.15 3.76
CA GLY A 147 5.25 13.61 3.56
C GLY A 147 6.14 14.44 2.63
N PRO A 148 7.46 14.40 2.85
CA PRO A 148 8.43 15.19 2.09
C PRO A 148 8.44 14.84 0.60
N ALA A 149 8.17 13.59 0.23
CA ALA A 149 8.06 13.16 -1.17
C ALA A 149 6.92 13.88 -1.89
N ASN A 150 5.72 13.94 -1.30
CA ASN A 150 4.58 14.63 -1.89
C ASN A 150 4.83 16.13 -2.04
N ILE A 151 5.41 16.77 -1.03
CA ILE A 151 5.79 18.20 -1.09
C ILE A 151 6.81 18.44 -2.20
N MET A 152 7.83 17.61 -2.31
CA MET A 152 8.87 17.74 -3.34
C MET A 152 8.26 17.58 -4.74
N MET A 153 7.42 16.56 -4.95
CA MET A 153 6.77 16.36 -6.25
C MET A 153 5.82 17.50 -6.60
N ALA A 154 5.01 17.98 -5.64
CA ALA A 154 4.15 19.16 -5.88
C ALA A 154 4.97 20.38 -6.31
N LYS A 155 6.09 20.67 -5.61
CA LYS A 155 7.00 21.77 -5.96
C LYS A 155 7.64 21.58 -7.34
N ALA A 156 8.09 20.36 -7.66
CA ALA A 156 8.69 20.05 -8.96
C ALA A 156 7.70 20.30 -10.12
N VAL A 157 6.45 19.83 -9.95
CA VAL A 157 5.39 20.06 -10.95
C VAL A 157 5.04 21.53 -11.08
N LEU A 158 4.90 22.27 -9.97
CA LEU A 158 4.65 23.73 -9.98
C LEU A 158 5.79 24.47 -10.67
N ALA A 159 7.05 24.11 -10.38
CA ALA A 159 8.22 24.71 -11.01
C ALA A 159 8.27 24.43 -12.53
N ALA A 160 7.95 23.23 -12.97
CA ALA A 160 7.86 22.86 -14.37
C ALA A 160 6.77 23.68 -15.12
N ASN A 161 5.77 24.18 -14.39
CA ASN A 161 4.72 25.06 -14.90
C ASN A 161 5.01 26.56 -14.69
N GLY A 162 6.27 26.92 -14.38
CA GLY A 162 6.71 28.31 -14.28
C GLY A 162 6.43 29.00 -12.94
N LEU A 163 5.95 28.26 -11.93
CA LEU A 163 5.69 28.76 -10.59
C LEU A 163 6.87 28.46 -9.65
N LYS A 164 7.31 29.46 -8.92
CA LYS A 164 8.42 29.34 -7.96
C LYS A 164 7.95 29.56 -6.53
N GLU A 165 8.78 29.23 -5.56
CA GLU A 165 8.52 29.53 -4.14
C GLU A 165 8.20 31.02 -3.97
N GLY A 166 7.13 31.32 -3.24
CA GLY A 166 6.58 32.66 -3.09
C GLY A 166 5.47 33.00 -4.08
N ASP A 167 5.32 32.28 -5.19
CA ASP A 167 4.17 32.44 -6.10
C ASP A 167 2.91 31.72 -5.60
N TYR A 168 3.01 30.86 -4.59
CA TYR A 168 1.92 30.10 -3.98
C TYR A 168 2.22 29.79 -2.51
N GLN A 169 1.18 29.42 -1.75
CA GLN A 169 1.33 28.81 -0.41
C GLN A 169 1.09 27.30 -0.53
N LEU A 170 1.99 26.47 0.00
CA LEU A 170 1.87 25.02 -0.05
C LEU A 170 1.92 24.44 1.37
N ASP A 171 0.81 23.85 1.81
CA ASP A 171 0.67 23.27 3.15
C ASP A 171 0.45 21.75 3.07
N GLN A 172 1.05 20.98 3.99
CA GLN A 172 0.70 19.58 4.16
C GLN A 172 -0.61 19.44 4.91
N LEU A 173 -1.46 18.53 4.45
CA LEU A 173 -2.72 18.20 5.10
C LEU A 173 -2.91 16.68 5.13
N ALA A 174 -3.47 16.15 6.21
CA ALA A 174 -3.77 14.72 6.30
C ALA A 174 -4.89 14.34 5.31
N MET A 175 -4.73 13.24 4.58
CA MET A 175 -5.65 12.81 3.53
C MET A 175 -7.14 12.82 3.92
N PRO A 176 -7.54 12.38 5.15
CA PRO A 176 -8.95 12.43 5.54
C PRO A 176 -9.57 13.85 5.58
N GLN A 177 -8.73 14.88 5.61
CA GLN A 177 -9.18 16.28 5.67
C GLN A 177 -9.26 16.95 4.28
N HIS A 178 -8.69 16.35 3.22
CA HIS A 178 -8.60 16.95 1.90
C HIS A 178 -9.97 17.31 1.33
N VAL A 179 -10.91 16.38 1.35
CA VAL A 179 -12.26 16.57 0.80
C VAL A 179 -12.99 17.69 1.54
N THR A 180 -12.97 17.67 2.87
CA THR A 180 -13.67 18.68 3.69
C THR A 180 -13.02 20.06 3.60
N ALA A 181 -11.70 20.14 3.53
CA ALA A 181 -10.96 21.38 3.38
C ALA A 181 -11.24 22.04 2.01
N MET A 182 -11.34 21.23 0.95
CA MET A 182 -11.71 21.71 -0.38
C MET A 182 -13.17 22.20 -0.42
N GLN A 183 -14.11 21.46 0.17
CA GLN A 183 -15.52 21.85 0.28
C GLN A 183 -15.71 23.16 1.05
N ALA A 184 -14.95 23.35 2.12
CA ALA A 184 -14.99 24.56 2.95
C ALA A 184 -14.32 25.76 2.27
N GLY A 185 -13.62 25.58 1.12
CA GLY A 185 -12.88 26.64 0.47
C GLY A 185 -11.65 27.09 1.25
N THR A 186 -11.14 26.27 2.15
CA THR A 186 -9.92 26.55 2.93
C THR A 186 -8.68 26.60 2.05
N TYR A 187 -8.68 25.83 0.97
CA TYR A 187 -7.65 25.80 -0.07
C TYR A 187 -8.26 26.08 -1.44
N ASP A 188 -7.46 26.67 -2.32
CA ASP A 188 -7.84 26.97 -3.69
C ASP A 188 -7.55 25.80 -4.62
N ALA A 189 -6.48 25.07 -4.33
CA ALA A 189 -6.03 23.91 -5.09
C ALA A 189 -5.45 22.83 -4.18
N GLY A 190 -5.14 21.66 -4.75
CA GLY A 190 -4.50 20.59 -4.02
C GLY A 190 -3.69 19.65 -4.91
N TYR A 191 -2.51 19.25 -4.44
CA TYR A 191 -1.78 18.08 -4.90
C TYR A 191 -2.25 16.91 -4.01
N THR A 192 -3.14 16.09 -4.54
CA THR A 192 -3.85 15.09 -3.74
C THR A 192 -3.90 13.72 -4.41
N LEU A 193 -4.32 12.73 -3.64
CA LEU A 193 -4.24 11.32 -4.02
C LEU A 193 -5.64 10.71 -4.16
N GLU A 194 -5.76 9.67 -4.99
CA GLU A 194 -6.97 8.85 -5.02
C GLU A 194 -7.18 8.07 -3.70
N PRO A 195 -8.40 7.92 -3.21
CA PRO A 195 -9.68 8.26 -3.86
C PRO A 195 -10.19 9.69 -3.59
N ALA A 196 -9.43 10.56 -2.94
CA ALA A 196 -9.91 11.90 -2.58
C ALA A 196 -10.22 12.76 -3.82
N VAL A 197 -9.47 12.61 -4.91
CA VAL A 197 -9.74 13.29 -6.19
C VAL A 197 -11.14 12.93 -6.69
N THR A 198 -11.39 11.64 -6.88
CA THR A 198 -12.68 11.12 -7.36
C THR A 198 -13.84 11.54 -6.43
N LEU A 199 -13.62 11.56 -5.11
CA LEU A 199 -14.62 12.03 -4.14
C LEU A 199 -14.95 13.50 -4.32
N MET A 200 -13.96 14.36 -4.48
CA MET A 200 -14.15 15.81 -4.68
C MET A 200 -14.86 16.10 -6.00
N GLU A 201 -14.51 15.41 -7.07
CA GLU A 201 -15.18 15.54 -8.37
C GLU A 201 -16.64 15.09 -8.31
N ASN A 202 -16.90 13.91 -7.70
CA ASN A 202 -18.24 13.38 -7.55
C ASN A 202 -19.16 14.32 -6.72
N GLN A 203 -18.62 14.95 -5.69
CA GLN A 203 -19.33 15.92 -4.87
C GLN A 203 -19.42 17.31 -5.50
N GLY A 204 -18.72 17.55 -6.62
CA GLY A 204 -18.65 18.83 -7.28
C GLY A 204 -17.94 19.92 -6.46
N SER A 205 -17.08 19.55 -5.51
CA SER A 205 -16.30 20.47 -4.68
C SER A 205 -14.98 20.91 -5.34
N ALA A 206 -14.44 20.06 -6.22
CA ALA A 206 -13.26 20.37 -7.03
C ALA A 206 -13.36 19.71 -8.40
N LYS A 207 -12.47 20.11 -9.31
CA LYS A 207 -12.20 19.47 -10.60
C LYS A 207 -10.71 19.13 -10.70
N ALA A 208 -10.38 18.03 -11.37
CA ALA A 208 -9.00 17.76 -11.75
C ALA A 208 -8.51 18.79 -12.76
N LEU A 209 -7.33 19.35 -12.54
CA LEU A 209 -6.58 20.11 -13.55
C LEU A 209 -5.75 19.15 -14.40
N GLU A 210 -4.95 18.33 -13.75
CA GLU A 210 -4.07 17.38 -14.43
C GLU A 210 -3.71 16.20 -13.52
N SER A 211 -3.62 15.01 -14.12
CA SER A 211 -3.16 13.76 -13.52
C SER A 211 -1.96 13.19 -14.27
N GLY A 212 -1.26 12.20 -13.69
CA GLY A 212 -0.05 11.62 -14.31
C GLY A 212 1.15 12.56 -14.23
N LEU A 213 1.15 13.41 -13.24
CA LEU A 213 2.06 14.54 -13.08
C LEU A 213 3.53 14.16 -13.09
N ILE A 214 3.90 13.08 -12.40
CA ILE A 214 5.30 12.63 -12.29
C ILE A 214 5.80 12.11 -13.64
N ALA A 215 4.99 11.32 -14.34
CA ALA A 215 5.31 10.83 -15.68
C ALA A 215 5.59 12.01 -16.64
N THR A 216 4.68 12.98 -16.67
CA THR A 216 4.76 14.13 -17.57
C THR A 216 5.91 15.07 -17.22
N TYR A 217 6.01 15.50 -15.96
CA TYR A 217 6.89 16.62 -15.57
C TYR A 217 8.25 16.18 -15.00
N VAL A 218 8.38 14.92 -14.58
CA VAL A 218 9.63 14.38 -14.03
C VAL A 218 10.29 13.42 -15.01
N LEU A 219 9.52 12.47 -15.58
CA LEU A 219 10.07 11.52 -16.55
C LEU A 219 10.00 12.03 -18.00
N GLY A 220 9.27 13.11 -18.26
CA GLY A 220 9.20 13.77 -19.56
C GLY A 220 8.36 13.03 -20.60
N LYS A 221 7.53 12.06 -20.19
CA LYS A 221 6.67 11.25 -21.05
C LYS A 221 5.35 10.94 -20.33
N ASP A 222 4.23 11.13 -21.00
CA ASP A 222 2.89 10.94 -20.43
C ASP A 222 2.56 9.47 -20.11
N ASP A 223 3.20 8.54 -20.81
CA ASP A 223 3.03 7.09 -20.70
C ASP A 223 4.15 6.38 -19.94
N ALA A 224 5.18 7.10 -19.48
CA ALA A 224 6.23 6.54 -18.64
C ALA A 224 5.66 6.08 -17.29
N ASP A 225 6.15 4.98 -16.79
CA ASP A 225 5.75 4.45 -15.49
C ASP A 225 6.56 5.10 -14.36
N ALA A 226 5.91 6.00 -13.62
CA ALA A 226 6.50 6.59 -12.41
C ALA A 226 6.33 5.63 -11.22
N TRP A 227 7.38 4.91 -10.86
CA TRP A 227 7.41 3.87 -9.82
C TRP A 227 7.57 4.47 -8.42
N VAL A 228 6.47 4.94 -7.85
CA VAL A 228 6.48 5.86 -6.70
C VAL A 228 6.26 5.22 -5.34
N ALA A 229 5.62 4.06 -5.27
CA ALA A 229 5.35 3.37 -4.02
C ALA A 229 5.33 1.85 -4.21
N GLY A 230 5.35 1.11 -3.11
CA GLY A 230 5.32 -0.35 -3.18
C GLY A 230 5.08 -1.00 -1.83
N THR A 231 4.92 -2.32 -1.86
CA THR A 231 4.79 -3.14 -0.66
C THR A 231 6.16 -3.58 -0.20
N ALA A 232 6.52 -3.20 1.01
CA ALA A 232 7.84 -3.45 1.55
C ALA A 232 7.79 -4.30 2.83
N LEU A 233 8.70 -5.27 2.91
CA LEU A 233 8.93 -6.08 4.11
C LEU A 233 10.13 -5.55 4.87
N THR A 234 10.08 -5.63 6.22
CA THR A 234 11.27 -5.33 7.03
C THR A 234 12.33 -6.41 6.84
N GLY A 235 13.60 -6.02 6.89
CA GLY A 235 14.70 -6.97 6.82
C GLY A 235 14.71 -7.98 7.98
N GLU A 236 14.20 -7.58 9.15
CA GLU A 236 14.03 -8.47 10.29
C GLU A 236 12.99 -9.54 10.01
N PHE A 237 11.82 -9.16 9.48
CA PHE A 237 10.78 -10.11 9.09
C PHE A 237 11.29 -11.13 8.06
N LEU A 238 12.04 -10.67 7.06
CA LEU A 238 12.66 -11.53 6.05
C LEU A 238 13.68 -12.50 6.64
N LYS A 239 14.45 -12.06 7.64
CA LYS A 239 15.50 -12.85 8.28
C LYS A 239 14.92 -13.89 9.26
N ASP A 240 14.00 -13.43 10.11
CA ASP A 240 13.53 -14.23 11.26
C ASP A 240 12.38 -15.15 10.89
N ARG A 241 11.60 -14.80 9.84
CA ARG A 241 10.39 -15.53 9.42
C ARG A 241 10.31 -15.67 7.89
N PRO A 242 11.36 -16.23 7.21
CA PRO A 242 11.47 -16.23 5.74
C PRO A 242 10.35 -17.02 5.04
N ASP A 243 9.85 -18.09 5.66
CA ASP A 243 8.74 -18.90 5.14
C ASP A 243 7.40 -18.12 5.21
N VAL A 244 7.17 -17.38 6.30
CA VAL A 244 5.99 -16.52 6.45
C VAL A 244 6.04 -15.39 5.42
N ALA A 245 7.19 -14.76 5.24
CA ALA A 245 7.40 -13.71 4.24
C ALA A 245 7.11 -14.21 2.83
N LYS A 246 7.53 -15.43 2.49
CA LYS A 246 7.23 -16.07 1.20
C LYS A 246 5.74 -16.35 1.01
N ARG A 247 5.06 -16.87 2.05
CA ARG A 247 3.60 -17.10 2.03
C ARG A 247 2.83 -15.79 1.90
N PHE A 248 3.28 -14.73 2.60
CA PHE A 248 2.72 -13.39 2.47
C PHE A 248 2.85 -12.87 1.03
N ALA A 249 4.02 -12.99 0.41
CA ALA A 249 4.24 -12.57 -0.98
C ALA A 249 3.35 -13.35 -1.97
N ALA A 250 3.14 -14.64 -1.75
CA ALA A 250 2.25 -15.45 -2.58
C ALA A 250 0.78 -15.00 -2.47
N ALA A 251 0.29 -14.70 -1.27
CA ALA A 251 -1.05 -14.14 -1.06
C ALA A 251 -1.20 -12.75 -1.70
N TRP A 252 -0.15 -11.93 -1.61
CA TRP A 252 -0.09 -10.62 -2.25
C TRP A 252 -0.17 -10.71 -3.77
N ALA A 253 0.60 -11.61 -4.38
CA ALA A 253 0.59 -11.83 -5.84
C ALA A 253 -0.81 -12.25 -6.35
N ARG A 254 -1.57 -13.05 -5.58
CA ARG A 254 -2.96 -13.39 -5.91
C ARG A 254 -3.84 -12.14 -5.93
N ALA A 255 -3.69 -11.24 -4.97
CA ALA A 255 -4.44 -9.99 -4.94
C ALA A 255 -4.13 -9.10 -6.15
N LEU A 256 -2.87 -8.99 -6.55
CA LEU A 256 -2.47 -8.26 -7.75
C LEU A 256 -3.10 -8.88 -9.01
N ALA A 257 -3.09 -10.21 -9.11
CA ALA A 257 -3.70 -10.92 -10.24
C ALA A 257 -5.21 -10.68 -10.36
N ASP A 258 -5.91 -10.55 -9.22
CA ASP A 258 -7.32 -10.20 -9.21
C ASP A 258 -7.56 -8.75 -9.61
N ILE A 259 -6.76 -7.82 -9.08
CA ILE A 259 -6.87 -6.39 -9.43
C ILE A 259 -6.71 -6.18 -10.95
N ALA A 260 -5.83 -6.94 -11.58
CA ALA A 260 -5.60 -6.85 -13.02
C ALA A 260 -6.79 -7.34 -13.89
N LYS A 261 -7.68 -8.18 -13.34
CA LYS A 261 -8.73 -8.87 -14.11
C LYS A 261 -10.15 -8.53 -13.69
N ASP A 262 -10.35 -8.09 -12.46
CA ASP A 262 -11.67 -7.97 -11.83
C ASP A 262 -11.91 -6.55 -11.31
N ASN A 263 -12.73 -5.80 -12.03
CA ASN A 263 -13.08 -4.43 -11.64
C ASN A 263 -13.88 -4.35 -10.33
N THR A 264 -14.49 -5.45 -9.87
CA THR A 264 -15.27 -5.47 -8.61
C THR A 264 -14.41 -5.32 -7.37
N VAL A 265 -13.08 -5.51 -7.48
CA VAL A 265 -12.12 -5.29 -6.38
C VAL A 265 -12.18 -3.87 -5.81
N ARG A 266 -12.65 -2.89 -6.59
CA ARG A 266 -12.84 -1.50 -6.11
C ARG A 266 -13.84 -1.39 -4.97
N SER A 267 -14.76 -2.37 -4.81
CA SER A 267 -15.68 -2.44 -3.68
C SER A 267 -14.96 -2.50 -2.33
N HIS A 268 -13.73 -3.06 -2.29
CA HIS A 268 -12.92 -3.10 -1.07
C HIS A 268 -12.43 -1.70 -0.62
N LEU A 269 -12.52 -0.67 -1.48
CA LEU A 269 -12.26 0.71 -1.08
C LEU A 269 -13.34 1.29 -0.17
N VAL A 270 -14.59 0.83 -0.29
CA VAL A 270 -15.74 1.35 0.47
C VAL A 270 -15.47 1.35 1.97
N LYS A 271 -15.15 0.20 2.51
CA LYS A 271 -14.90 0.01 3.95
C LYS A 271 -13.54 0.59 4.38
N ASN A 272 -12.56 0.54 3.50
CA ASN A 272 -11.16 0.74 3.88
C ASN A 272 -10.66 2.16 3.67
N THR A 273 -11.26 2.90 2.74
CA THR A 273 -10.91 4.30 2.44
C THR A 273 -12.09 5.26 2.58
N PHE A 274 -13.21 4.78 3.14
CA PHE A 274 -14.46 5.55 3.30
C PHE A 274 -15.01 6.10 1.99
N THR A 275 -14.75 5.40 0.88
CA THR A 275 -15.30 5.75 -0.44
C THR A 275 -16.76 5.28 -0.52
N PRO A 276 -17.72 6.14 -0.89
CA PRO A 276 -19.12 5.72 -1.06
C PRO A 276 -19.24 4.59 -2.09
N GLU A 277 -20.14 3.65 -1.86
CA GLU A 277 -20.36 2.47 -2.71
C GLU A 277 -20.60 2.85 -4.18
N ALA A 278 -21.41 3.88 -4.41
CA ALA A 278 -21.69 4.38 -5.75
C ALA A 278 -20.46 5.00 -6.46
N VAL A 279 -19.45 5.45 -5.71
CA VAL A 279 -18.25 6.12 -6.23
C VAL A 279 -17.11 5.12 -6.45
N ALA A 280 -17.00 4.10 -5.60
CA ALA A 280 -15.89 3.15 -5.64
C ALA A 280 -15.60 2.55 -7.03
N PRO A 281 -16.61 2.18 -7.86
CA PRO A 281 -16.34 1.64 -9.22
C PRO A 281 -15.63 2.62 -10.15
N THR A 282 -15.72 3.93 -9.93
CA THR A 282 -15.14 4.98 -10.78
C THR A 282 -13.73 5.40 -10.37
N VAL A 283 -13.27 4.96 -9.19
CA VAL A 283 -11.95 5.30 -8.68
C VAL A 283 -10.86 4.69 -9.58
N PRO A 284 -9.95 5.48 -10.16
CA PRO A 284 -8.84 4.96 -10.93
C PRO A 284 -7.87 4.20 -10.03
N LEU A 285 -7.11 3.27 -10.60
CA LEU A 285 -6.10 2.49 -9.92
C LEU A 285 -4.73 2.76 -10.52
N VAL A 286 -3.71 2.61 -9.70
CA VAL A 286 -2.31 2.55 -10.13
C VAL A 286 -2.01 1.19 -10.77
N ASN A 287 -0.93 1.09 -11.52
CA ASN A 287 -0.43 -0.17 -12.03
C ASN A 287 0.37 -0.89 -10.92
N PHE A 288 0.02 -2.12 -10.60
CA PHE A 288 0.67 -2.92 -9.56
C PHE A 288 1.47 -4.06 -10.17
N VAL A 289 2.74 -4.16 -9.84
CA VAL A 289 3.64 -5.19 -10.37
C VAL A 289 4.43 -5.84 -9.24
N MET A 290 4.52 -7.17 -9.22
CA MET A 290 5.45 -7.88 -8.34
C MET A 290 6.89 -7.58 -8.75
N ALA A 291 7.80 -7.45 -7.77
CA ALA A 291 9.20 -7.12 -8.04
C ALA A 291 9.87 -8.11 -9.02
N GLU A 292 9.49 -9.37 -8.97
CA GLU A 292 9.98 -10.42 -9.87
C GLU A 292 9.49 -10.29 -11.31
N ASN A 293 8.41 -9.54 -11.54
CA ASN A 293 7.79 -9.35 -12.87
C ASN A 293 8.18 -8.02 -13.52
N LEU A 294 8.98 -7.19 -12.85
CA LEU A 294 9.47 -5.94 -13.43
C LEU A 294 10.40 -6.24 -14.61
N SER A 295 10.09 -5.71 -15.78
CA SER A 295 10.95 -5.75 -16.94
C SER A 295 12.21 -4.89 -16.73
N ASP A 296 13.18 -5.02 -17.60
CA ASP A 296 14.36 -4.15 -17.56
C ASP A 296 14.00 -2.70 -17.92
N GLY A 297 12.97 -2.49 -18.74
CA GLY A 297 12.39 -1.17 -19.01
C GLY A 297 11.80 -0.54 -17.76
N ASP A 298 10.99 -1.28 -17.00
CA ASP A 298 10.40 -0.82 -15.74
C ASP A 298 11.47 -0.42 -14.71
N LYS A 299 12.52 -1.25 -14.59
CA LYS A 299 13.65 -0.96 -13.71
C LYS A 299 14.42 0.30 -14.14
N ALA A 300 14.55 0.53 -15.47
CA ALA A 300 15.20 1.71 -16.00
C ALA A 300 14.39 2.99 -15.72
N GLU A 301 13.06 2.98 -15.91
CA GLU A 301 12.17 4.10 -15.56
C GLU A 301 12.15 4.33 -14.04
N TYR A 302 12.16 3.26 -13.23
CA TYR A 302 12.29 3.37 -11.79
C TYR A 302 13.61 4.02 -11.38
N GLN A 303 14.73 3.63 -12.00
CA GLN A 303 16.04 4.24 -11.76
C GLN A 303 16.02 5.71 -12.16
N GLN A 304 15.47 6.06 -13.34
CA GLN A 304 15.34 7.45 -13.80
C GLN A 304 14.57 8.31 -12.80
N PHE A 305 13.46 7.81 -12.26
CA PHE A 305 12.70 8.51 -11.23
C PHE A 305 13.54 8.77 -9.98
N ILE A 306 14.26 7.76 -9.49
CA ILE A 306 15.10 7.88 -8.29
C ILE A 306 16.34 8.74 -8.51
N ASP A 307 16.91 8.73 -9.71
CA ASP A 307 18.00 9.64 -10.07
C ASP A 307 17.53 11.10 -10.04
N PHE A 308 16.35 11.41 -10.57
CA PHE A 308 15.76 12.74 -10.46
C PHE A 308 15.59 13.18 -9.00
N VAL A 309 15.10 12.28 -8.14
CA VAL A 309 14.92 12.53 -6.71
C VAL A 309 16.26 12.82 -6.02
N THR A 310 17.32 12.11 -6.41
CA THR A 310 18.67 12.30 -5.91
C THR A 310 19.26 13.63 -6.36
N ASP A 311 19.12 13.95 -7.64
CA ASP A 311 19.61 15.21 -8.21
C ASP A 311 18.86 16.43 -7.64
N SER A 312 17.62 16.23 -7.17
CA SER A 312 16.82 17.21 -6.42
C SER A 312 17.23 17.34 -4.94
N GLY A 313 18.25 16.61 -4.47
CA GLY A 313 18.77 16.66 -3.12
C GLY A 313 17.90 16.02 -2.04
N VAL A 314 16.89 15.24 -2.39
CA VAL A 314 16.01 14.55 -1.45
C VAL A 314 16.62 13.23 -0.96
N LEU A 315 17.32 12.52 -1.84
CA LEU A 315 18.22 11.44 -1.44
C LEU A 315 19.65 11.98 -1.31
N SER A 316 20.36 11.56 -0.28
CA SER A 316 21.71 12.05 0.02
C SER A 316 22.79 11.47 -0.91
N GLU A 317 22.49 10.37 -1.58
CA GLU A 317 23.42 9.69 -2.51
C GLU A 317 22.64 8.89 -3.55
N LYS A 318 23.33 8.57 -4.67
CA LYS A 318 22.78 7.72 -5.72
C LYS A 318 22.62 6.30 -5.22
N VAL A 319 21.48 5.71 -5.55
CA VAL A 319 21.14 4.34 -5.19
C VAL A 319 20.83 3.51 -6.45
N ASP A 320 21.12 2.24 -6.39
CA ASP A 320 20.71 1.26 -7.37
C ASP A 320 19.39 0.66 -6.91
N VAL A 321 18.30 0.96 -7.61
CA VAL A 321 16.93 0.56 -7.23
C VAL A 321 16.77 -0.95 -7.12
N THR A 322 17.54 -1.74 -7.88
CA THR A 322 17.46 -3.20 -7.89
C THR A 322 17.84 -3.82 -6.55
N LYS A 323 18.68 -3.14 -5.76
CA LYS A 323 19.11 -3.60 -4.42
C LYS A 323 18.00 -3.54 -3.38
N TYR A 324 16.91 -2.83 -3.67
CA TYR A 324 15.75 -2.67 -2.79
C TYR A 324 14.59 -3.59 -3.17
N LEU A 325 14.72 -4.31 -4.29
CA LEU A 325 13.74 -5.28 -4.76
C LEU A 325 14.00 -6.65 -4.14
N LYS A 326 12.96 -7.28 -3.63
CA LYS A 326 13.00 -8.64 -3.07
C LYS A 326 12.11 -9.57 -3.87
N THR A 327 12.69 -10.63 -4.39
CA THR A 327 12.00 -11.72 -5.09
C THR A 327 12.00 -13.01 -4.25
N PHE A 328 11.05 -13.94 -4.51
CA PHE A 328 10.90 -15.20 -3.80
C PHE A 328 10.89 -16.41 -4.74
#